data_d660971b6f2de451962079314423336d
#
_entry.id   d660971b6f2de451962079314423336d
#
_cell.length_a   1.000
_cell.length_b   1.000
_cell.length_c   1.000
_cell.angle_alpha   90.00
_cell.angle_beta   90.00
_cell.angle_gamma   90.00
#
_symmetry.space_group_name_H-M   'P 1'
#
loop_
_entity.id
_entity.type
_entity.pdbx_description
1 polymer ?
#
loop_
_entity_poly.entity_id
_entity_poly.type
_entity_poly.pdbx_seq_one_letter_code
_entity_poly.pdbx_strand_id
1 'polypeptide(L)'
;MARKTHTQDDKILELYYKALEYFNENRKRVYTVLTILVVVAAGAFIYFKGRQEKSENAMIELANIEQVYNSGAYQQAINGDSLGFTKGLLYMVNEFGSTESGQSAKVLLGNCYYYLRDFGNAERYYSDYSGSDLILKAASIAGIAAVKGAQGNYVDAAKEYENAANVSEEIAINDEYLFSAARNYSLAKDKENFDRVSALLKNDYPMSTYIMQLPRYEIN
;
A
#
# COMPACT_ATOMS: atom_id res chain seq x y z
N MET A 1 -58.99 -29.74 26.01
CA MET A 1 -58.53 -28.92 24.88
C MET A 1 -57.06 -29.17 24.65
N ALA A 2 -56.69 -29.94 23.61
CA ALA A 2 -55.31 -30.28 23.28
C ALA A 2 -54.68 -29.12 22.52
N ARG A 3 -53.60 -28.56 23.05
CA ARG A 3 -52.78 -27.49 22.42
C ARG A 3 -51.97 -28.16 21.29
N LYS A 4 -52.34 -27.90 20.02
CA LYS A 4 -51.54 -28.32 18.86
C LYS A 4 -50.17 -27.68 18.99
N THR A 5 -49.16 -28.49 19.31
CA THR A 5 -47.75 -28.11 19.17
C THR A 5 -47.45 -28.03 17.68
N HIS A 6 -47.31 -26.82 17.16
CA HIS A 6 -46.77 -26.60 15.80
C HIS A 6 -45.36 -27.19 15.77
N THR A 7 -45.18 -28.27 15.04
CA THR A 7 -43.87 -28.86 14.78
C THR A 7 -43.08 -27.94 13.83
N GLN A 8 -41.76 -28.04 13.85
CA GLN A 8 -40.88 -27.21 13.02
C GLN A 8 -41.19 -27.39 11.52
N ASP A 9 -41.66 -28.58 11.14
CA ASP A 9 -42.09 -28.94 9.80
C ASP A 9 -43.36 -28.21 9.37
N ASP A 10 -44.33 -27.98 10.28
CA ASP A 10 -45.54 -27.21 9.98
C ASP A 10 -45.24 -25.75 9.64
N LYS A 11 -44.25 -25.16 10.33
CA LYS A 11 -43.82 -23.77 10.04
C LYS A 11 -43.11 -23.64 8.69
N ILE A 12 -42.29 -24.60 8.31
CA ILE A 12 -41.63 -24.64 7.01
C ILE A 12 -42.65 -24.76 5.88
N LEU A 13 -43.64 -25.65 6.09
CA LEU A 13 -44.72 -25.86 5.13
C LEU A 13 -45.57 -24.59 4.95
N GLU A 14 -45.94 -23.91 6.03
CA GLU A 14 -46.66 -22.65 6.04
C GLU A 14 -45.89 -21.53 5.29
N LEU A 15 -44.58 -21.42 5.54
CA LEU A 15 -43.71 -20.49 4.85
C LEU A 15 -43.63 -20.76 3.35
N TYR A 16 -43.51 -22.03 2.98
CA TYR A 16 -43.51 -22.46 1.58
C TYR A 16 -44.81 -22.04 0.83
N TYR A 17 -45.97 -22.34 1.44
CA TYR A 17 -47.26 -21.97 0.82
C TYR A 17 -47.45 -20.44 0.71
N LYS A 18 -47.07 -19.68 1.74
CA LYS A 18 -47.10 -18.21 1.67
C LYS A 18 -46.18 -17.65 0.57
N ALA A 19 -44.97 -18.23 0.41
CA ALA A 19 -44.07 -17.85 -0.65
C ALA A 19 -44.60 -18.17 -2.04
N LEU A 20 -45.27 -19.33 -2.19
CA LEU A 20 -45.89 -19.75 -3.44
C LEU A 20 -47.08 -18.86 -3.82
N GLU A 21 -47.89 -18.51 -2.86
CA GLU A 21 -49.04 -17.58 -3.03
C GLU A 21 -48.53 -16.20 -3.45
N TYR A 22 -47.58 -15.62 -2.72
CA TYR A 22 -46.95 -14.35 -3.06
C TYR A 22 -46.35 -14.35 -4.48
N PHE A 23 -45.61 -15.43 -4.83
CA PHE A 23 -45.07 -15.60 -6.18
C PHE A 23 -46.14 -15.63 -7.24
N ASN A 24 -47.25 -16.37 -7.01
CA ASN A 24 -48.33 -16.48 -7.96
C ASN A 24 -49.06 -15.15 -8.21
N GLU A 25 -49.27 -14.37 -7.15
CA GLU A 25 -49.89 -13.05 -7.22
C GLU A 25 -48.99 -11.98 -7.85
N ASN A 26 -47.66 -12.07 -7.62
CA ASN A 26 -46.73 -11.04 -7.99
C ASN A 26 -45.70 -11.48 -9.05
N ARG A 27 -46.04 -12.47 -9.88
CA ARG A 27 -45.11 -13.08 -10.88
C ARG A 27 -44.32 -12.04 -11.70
N LYS A 28 -44.98 -11.03 -12.24
CA LYS A 28 -44.31 -10.00 -13.03
C LYS A 28 -43.28 -9.22 -12.24
N ARG A 29 -43.59 -8.83 -11.00
CA ARG A 29 -42.64 -8.12 -10.11
C ARG A 29 -41.48 -9.00 -9.74
N VAL A 30 -41.72 -10.26 -9.38
CA VAL A 30 -40.67 -11.24 -9.00
C VAL A 30 -39.73 -11.45 -10.20
N TYR A 31 -40.24 -11.69 -11.41
CA TYR A 31 -39.39 -11.83 -12.60
C TYR A 31 -38.61 -10.56 -12.91
N THR A 32 -39.21 -9.37 -12.77
CA THR A 32 -38.50 -8.10 -12.97
C THR A 32 -37.34 -7.96 -11.98
N VAL A 33 -37.57 -8.22 -10.69
CA VAL A 33 -36.50 -8.16 -9.67
C VAL A 33 -35.40 -9.18 -9.95
N LEU A 34 -35.76 -10.43 -10.29
CA LEU A 34 -34.77 -11.46 -10.64
C LEU A 34 -33.94 -11.06 -11.86
N THR A 35 -34.57 -10.51 -12.88
CA THR A 35 -33.86 -10.03 -14.09
C THR A 35 -32.87 -8.91 -13.73
N ILE A 36 -33.28 -7.95 -12.91
CA ILE A 36 -32.38 -6.88 -12.43
C ILE A 36 -31.19 -7.47 -11.66
N LEU A 37 -31.45 -8.40 -10.75
CA LEU A 37 -30.38 -9.06 -9.98
C LEU A 37 -29.39 -9.80 -10.87
N VAL A 38 -29.88 -10.52 -11.90
CA VAL A 38 -29.01 -11.21 -12.86
C VAL A 38 -28.15 -10.23 -13.65
N VAL A 39 -28.74 -9.11 -14.12
CA VAL A 39 -28.01 -8.08 -14.86
C VAL A 39 -26.94 -7.43 -13.98
N VAL A 40 -27.28 -7.11 -12.73
CA VAL A 40 -26.30 -6.54 -11.77
C VAL A 40 -25.19 -7.54 -11.48
N ALA A 41 -25.52 -8.82 -11.25
CA ALA A 41 -24.53 -9.87 -10.99
C ALA A 41 -23.60 -10.07 -12.20
N ALA A 42 -24.15 -10.09 -13.42
CA ALA A 42 -23.35 -10.21 -14.65
C ALA A 42 -22.42 -9.00 -14.83
N GLY A 43 -22.92 -7.79 -14.59
CA GLY A 43 -22.12 -6.56 -14.65
C GLY A 43 -20.98 -6.57 -13.61
N ALA A 44 -21.28 -6.97 -12.37
CA ALA A 44 -20.29 -7.12 -11.32
C ALA A 44 -19.22 -8.18 -11.69
N PHE A 45 -19.63 -9.32 -12.24
CA PHE A 45 -18.70 -10.37 -12.67
C PHE A 45 -17.73 -9.86 -13.75
N ILE A 46 -18.24 -9.19 -14.78
CA ILE A 46 -17.39 -8.62 -15.85
C ILE A 46 -16.43 -7.59 -15.28
N TYR A 47 -16.91 -6.72 -14.39
CA TYR A 47 -16.09 -5.71 -13.74
C TYR A 47 -14.96 -6.31 -12.90
N PHE A 48 -15.27 -7.30 -12.05
CA PHE A 48 -14.25 -7.94 -11.20
C PHE A 48 -13.24 -8.75 -12.03
N LYS A 49 -13.72 -9.46 -13.07
CA LYS A 49 -12.84 -10.18 -13.98
C LYS A 49 -11.86 -9.24 -14.70
N GLY A 50 -12.34 -8.12 -15.23
CA GLY A 50 -11.48 -7.13 -15.88
C GLY A 50 -10.46 -6.50 -14.91
N ARG A 51 -10.85 -6.26 -13.65
CA ARG A 51 -9.89 -5.80 -12.62
C ARG A 51 -8.83 -6.83 -12.32
N GLN A 52 -9.19 -8.11 -12.23
CA GLN A 52 -8.25 -9.19 -11.98
C GLN A 52 -7.24 -9.32 -13.12
N GLU A 53 -7.69 -9.38 -14.37
CA GLU A 53 -6.83 -9.43 -15.55
C GLU A 53 -5.87 -8.23 -15.61
N LYS A 54 -6.37 -7.04 -15.29
CA LYS A 54 -5.56 -5.82 -15.21
C LYS A 54 -4.48 -5.93 -14.13
N SER A 55 -4.82 -6.49 -12.96
CA SER A 55 -3.88 -6.68 -11.84
C SER A 55 -2.80 -7.72 -12.16
N GLU A 56 -3.18 -8.83 -12.81
CA GLU A 56 -2.24 -9.87 -13.25
C GLU A 56 -1.25 -9.33 -14.29
N ASN A 57 -1.74 -8.60 -15.29
CA ASN A 57 -0.89 -7.96 -16.29
C ASN A 57 0.07 -6.94 -15.65
N ALA A 58 -0.43 -6.15 -14.70
CA ALA A 58 0.39 -5.18 -13.96
C ALA A 58 1.52 -5.85 -13.18
N MET A 59 1.25 -6.99 -12.57
CA MET A 59 2.26 -7.74 -11.80
C MET A 59 3.38 -8.27 -12.71
N ILE A 60 3.03 -8.81 -13.89
CA ILE A 60 4.00 -9.32 -14.86
C ILE A 60 4.88 -8.19 -15.40
N GLU A 61 4.27 -7.07 -15.78
CA GLU A 61 5.01 -5.90 -16.30
C GLU A 61 5.93 -5.32 -15.23
N LEU A 62 5.46 -5.19 -13.98
CA LEU A 62 6.29 -4.67 -12.90
C LEU A 62 7.50 -5.56 -12.64
N ALA A 63 7.33 -6.88 -12.61
CA ALA A 63 8.42 -7.83 -12.39
C ALA A 63 9.54 -7.70 -13.45
N ASN A 64 9.19 -7.42 -14.70
CA ASN A 64 10.17 -7.16 -15.77
C ASN A 64 10.94 -5.85 -15.53
N ILE A 65 10.23 -4.81 -15.07
CA ILE A 65 10.85 -3.50 -14.80
C ILE A 65 11.74 -3.56 -13.55
N GLU A 66 11.35 -4.33 -12.53
CA GLU A 66 12.15 -4.52 -11.33
C GLU A 66 13.53 -5.13 -11.60
N GLN A 67 13.67 -5.98 -12.61
CA GLN A 67 14.99 -6.49 -13.02
C GLN A 67 15.90 -5.34 -13.51
N VAL A 68 15.34 -4.40 -14.28
CA VAL A 68 16.07 -3.22 -14.75
C VAL A 68 16.38 -2.29 -13.58
N TYR A 69 15.43 -2.06 -12.68
CA TYR A 69 15.62 -1.27 -11.47
C TYR A 69 16.74 -1.85 -10.59
N ASN A 70 16.72 -3.16 -10.33
CA ASN A 70 17.70 -3.84 -9.49
C ASN A 70 19.11 -3.85 -10.10
N SER A 71 19.22 -3.69 -11.42
CA SER A 71 20.53 -3.50 -12.09
C SER A 71 21.11 -2.08 -11.90
N GLY A 72 20.36 -1.16 -11.29
CA GLY A 72 20.76 0.24 -11.14
C GLY A 72 20.52 1.11 -12.37
N ALA A 73 19.90 0.58 -13.42
CA ALA A 73 19.59 1.31 -14.65
C ALA A 73 18.33 2.20 -14.47
N TYR A 74 18.38 3.14 -13.50
CA TYR A 74 17.22 3.90 -13.06
C TYR A 74 16.53 4.69 -14.17
N GLN A 75 17.30 5.30 -15.08
CA GLN A 75 16.71 6.04 -16.19
C GLN A 75 15.93 5.14 -17.15
N GLN A 76 16.42 3.91 -17.37
CA GLN A 76 15.73 2.90 -18.16
C GLN A 76 14.52 2.33 -17.39
N ALA A 77 14.64 2.10 -16.08
CA ALA A 77 13.51 1.69 -15.26
C ALA A 77 12.36 2.71 -15.30
N ILE A 78 12.67 4.01 -15.33
CA ILE A 78 11.66 5.08 -15.44
C ILE A 78 10.95 5.05 -16.80
N ASN A 79 11.71 5.00 -17.90
CA ASN A 79 11.17 5.26 -19.24
C ASN A 79 10.90 3.99 -20.08
N GLY A 80 11.45 2.86 -19.69
CA GLY A 80 11.54 1.66 -20.52
C GLY A 80 12.74 1.67 -21.47
N ASP A 81 12.85 0.65 -22.31
CA ASP A 81 13.87 0.57 -23.34
C ASP A 81 13.41 1.21 -24.66
N SER A 82 14.37 1.62 -25.49
CA SER A 82 14.11 2.26 -26.79
C SER A 82 13.49 1.32 -27.83
N LEU A 83 13.57 0.01 -27.62
CA LEU A 83 13.02 -1.00 -28.51
C LEU A 83 11.60 -1.43 -28.09
N GLY A 84 11.14 -1.00 -26.91
CA GLY A 84 9.81 -1.29 -26.40
C GLY A 84 9.62 -2.68 -25.83
N PHE A 85 10.71 -3.44 -25.60
CA PHE A 85 10.64 -4.75 -24.97
C PHE A 85 10.33 -4.67 -23.48
N THR A 86 10.84 -3.63 -22.80
CA THR A 86 10.56 -3.36 -21.39
C THR A 86 9.88 -1.99 -21.30
N LYS A 87 8.69 -1.97 -20.72
CA LYS A 87 7.98 -0.74 -20.42
C LYS A 87 8.56 -0.11 -19.17
N GLY A 88 8.40 1.20 -19.01
CA GLY A 88 8.94 1.90 -17.84
C GLY A 88 7.92 2.05 -16.71
N LEU A 89 8.42 2.43 -15.53
CA LEU A 89 7.59 2.72 -14.36
C LEU A 89 6.57 3.84 -14.62
N LEU A 90 6.87 4.80 -15.50
CA LEU A 90 5.90 5.83 -15.91
C LEU A 90 4.69 5.21 -16.61
N TYR A 91 4.92 4.24 -17.49
CA TYR A 91 3.84 3.48 -18.12
C TYR A 91 3.01 2.74 -17.06
N MET A 92 3.69 2.09 -16.11
CA MET A 92 3.02 1.36 -15.02
C MET A 92 2.08 2.26 -14.21
N VAL A 93 2.52 3.46 -13.84
CA VAL A 93 1.69 4.39 -13.07
C VAL A 93 0.51 4.89 -13.90
N ASN A 94 0.71 5.17 -15.19
CA ASN A 94 -0.36 5.67 -16.07
C ASN A 94 -1.43 4.62 -16.36
N GLU A 95 -1.02 3.39 -16.72
CA GLU A 95 -1.95 2.33 -17.12
C GLU A 95 -2.52 1.56 -15.94
N PHE A 96 -1.68 1.29 -14.93
CA PHE A 96 -1.99 0.38 -13.83
C PHE A 96 -2.04 1.06 -12.46
N GLY A 97 -2.05 2.40 -12.38
CA GLY A 97 -1.97 3.15 -11.13
C GLY A 97 -3.06 2.83 -10.10
N SER A 98 -4.18 2.23 -10.52
CA SER A 98 -5.25 1.76 -9.63
C SER A 98 -5.04 0.33 -9.08
N THR A 99 -4.00 -0.39 -9.52
CA THR A 99 -3.62 -1.73 -9.04
C THR A 99 -2.54 -1.63 -7.95
N GLU A 100 -2.36 -2.69 -7.18
CA GLU A 100 -1.27 -2.75 -6.19
C GLU A 100 0.10 -2.60 -6.84
N SER A 101 0.34 -3.27 -7.97
CA SER A 101 1.59 -3.14 -8.73
C SER A 101 1.83 -1.71 -9.26
N GLY A 102 0.77 -1.02 -9.67
CA GLY A 102 0.86 0.39 -10.07
C GLY A 102 1.15 1.33 -8.91
N GLN A 103 0.66 1.01 -7.70
CA GLN A 103 1.01 1.74 -6.48
C GLN A 103 2.47 1.46 -6.07
N SER A 104 2.94 0.21 -6.18
CA SER A 104 4.36 -0.15 -5.97
C SER A 104 5.27 0.60 -6.95
N ALA A 105 4.85 0.73 -8.21
CA ALA A 105 5.59 1.47 -9.23
C ALA A 105 5.80 2.95 -8.88
N LYS A 106 4.90 3.59 -8.13
CA LYS A 106 5.09 4.96 -7.64
C LYS A 106 6.26 5.04 -6.65
N VAL A 107 6.34 4.10 -5.70
CA VAL A 107 7.46 4.07 -4.74
C VAL A 107 8.78 3.81 -5.46
N LEU A 108 8.79 2.88 -6.44
CA LEU A 108 9.99 2.62 -7.26
C LEU A 108 10.38 3.84 -8.11
N LEU A 109 9.43 4.60 -8.65
CA LEU A 109 9.71 5.87 -9.32
C LEU A 109 10.34 6.88 -8.37
N GLY A 110 9.79 7.01 -7.16
CA GLY A 110 10.38 7.83 -6.11
C GLY A 110 11.84 7.45 -5.85
N ASN A 111 12.12 6.15 -5.70
CA ASN A 111 13.47 5.64 -5.53
C ASN A 111 14.38 5.96 -6.73
N CYS A 112 13.91 5.71 -7.96
CA CYS A 112 14.69 6.01 -9.17
C CYS A 112 15.08 7.49 -9.23
N TYR A 113 14.13 8.39 -9.03
CA TYR A 113 14.38 9.83 -9.05
C TYR A 113 15.29 10.27 -7.89
N TYR A 114 15.14 9.67 -6.71
CA TYR A 114 16.04 9.92 -5.59
C TYR A 114 17.49 9.56 -5.94
N TYR A 115 17.75 8.38 -6.50
CA TYR A 115 19.10 7.96 -6.92
C TYR A 115 19.66 8.84 -8.04
N LEU A 116 18.80 9.33 -8.93
CA LEU A 116 19.17 10.30 -9.98
C LEU A 116 19.29 11.74 -9.44
N ARG A 117 19.07 11.96 -8.14
CA ARG A 117 19.09 13.26 -7.45
C ARG A 117 18.03 14.27 -7.94
N ASP A 118 17.00 13.79 -8.62
CA ASP A 118 15.81 14.57 -8.94
C ASP A 118 14.83 14.51 -7.76
N PHE A 119 15.17 15.27 -6.72
CA PHE A 119 14.44 15.26 -5.45
C PHE A 119 13.00 15.75 -5.59
N GLY A 120 12.72 16.65 -6.55
CA GLY A 120 11.36 17.13 -6.78
C GLY A 120 10.42 16.04 -7.29
N ASN A 121 10.86 15.28 -8.30
CA ASN A 121 10.08 14.14 -8.79
C ASN A 121 10.06 13.00 -7.77
N ALA A 122 11.15 12.75 -7.04
CA ALA A 122 11.18 11.74 -5.98
C ALA A 122 10.09 12.00 -4.93
N GLU A 123 10.06 13.20 -4.34
CA GLU A 123 9.06 13.58 -3.33
C GLU A 123 7.64 13.49 -3.87
N ARG A 124 7.42 13.94 -5.11
CA ARG A 124 6.11 13.86 -5.76
C ARG A 124 5.62 12.42 -5.85
N TYR A 125 6.43 11.48 -6.37
CA TYR A 125 5.98 10.10 -6.56
C TYR A 125 5.80 9.35 -5.24
N TYR A 126 6.63 9.60 -4.22
CA TYR A 126 6.37 9.09 -2.88
C TYR A 126 5.06 9.62 -2.30
N SER A 127 4.79 10.92 -2.45
CA SER A 127 3.55 11.54 -1.97
C SER A 127 2.31 11.07 -2.72
N ASP A 128 2.44 10.66 -3.98
CA ASP A 128 1.36 10.13 -4.81
C ASP A 128 0.95 8.68 -4.43
N TYR A 129 1.71 8.01 -3.53
CA TYR A 129 1.32 6.70 -3.06
C TYR A 129 -0.01 6.75 -2.29
N SER A 130 -0.96 5.92 -2.70
CA SER A 130 -2.30 5.82 -2.10
C SER A 130 -2.78 4.38 -1.95
N GLY A 131 -1.86 3.41 -1.99
CA GLY A 131 -2.14 2.00 -1.80
C GLY A 131 -2.47 1.65 -0.35
N SER A 132 -2.96 0.44 -0.14
CA SER A 132 -3.35 -0.08 1.18
C SER A 132 -2.22 -0.84 1.89
N ASP A 133 -1.12 -1.14 1.20
CA ASP A 133 0.03 -1.83 1.79
C ASP A 133 0.77 -0.90 2.75
N LEU A 134 0.82 -1.29 4.03
CA LEU A 134 1.43 -0.51 5.09
C LEU A 134 2.96 -0.44 4.97
N ILE A 135 3.61 -1.48 4.41
CA ILE A 135 5.06 -1.49 4.19
C ILE A 135 5.42 -0.45 3.13
N LEU A 136 4.70 -0.43 2.02
CA LEU A 136 4.92 0.55 0.96
C LEU A 136 4.53 1.97 1.41
N LYS A 137 3.53 2.11 2.28
CA LYS A 137 3.17 3.39 2.89
C LYS A 137 4.31 3.90 3.76
N ALA A 138 4.86 3.07 4.64
CA ALA A 138 6.03 3.45 5.45
C ALA A 138 7.25 3.77 4.58
N ALA A 139 7.52 2.94 3.55
CA ALA A 139 8.62 3.17 2.61
C ALA A 139 8.48 4.50 1.84
N SER A 140 7.25 4.90 1.44
CA SER A 140 7.03 6.18 0.78
C SER A 140 7.28 7.37 1.72
N ILE A 141 6.83 7.29 2.98
CA ILE A 141 7.12 8.32 3.99
C ILE A 141 8.63 8.39 4.27
N ALA A 142 9.29 7.24 4.44
CA ALA A 142 10.74 7.19 4.62
C ALA A 142 11.51 7.72 3.39
N GLY A 143 10.97 7.52 2.18
CA GLY A 143 11.50 8.12 0.95
C GLY A 143 11.43 9.65 0.96
N ILE A 144 10.31 10.23 1.42
CA ILE A 144 10.18 11.68 1.63
C ILE A 144 11.19 12.16 2.68
N ALA A 145 11.35 11.40 3.78
CA ALA A 145 12.35 11.70 4.79
C ALA A 145 13.78 11.71 4.20
N ALA A 146 14.12 10.72 3.38
CA ALA A 146 15.41 10.65 2.72
C ALA A 146 15.67 11.86 1.80
N VAL A 147 14.65 12.29 1.04
CA VAL A 147 14.71 13.50 0.20
C VAL A 147 15.00 14.73 1.05
N LYS A 148 14.23 14.95 2.13
CA LYS A 148 14.43 16.08 3.06
C LYS A 148 15.85 16.06 3.66
N GLY A 149 16.34 14.88 4.09
CA GLY A 149 17.69 14.72 4.62
C GLY A 149 18.77 15.04 3.59
N ALA A 150 18.58 14.60 2.33
CA ALA A 150 19.50 14.91 1.24
C ALA A 150 19.56 16.41 0.87
N GLN A 151 18.49 17.13 1.17
CA GLN A 151 18.39 18.59 1.00
C GLN A 151 18.91 19.37 2.23
N GLY A 152 19.33 18.70 3.31
CA GLY A 152 19.81 19.32 4.54
C GLY A 152 18.71 19.68 5.55
N ASN A 153 17.45 19.33 5.27
CA ASN A 153 16.28 19.58 6.13
C ASN A 153 16.17 18.48 7.21
N TYR A 154 17.21 18.36 8.05
CA TYR A 154 17.41 17.20 8.94
C TYR A 154 16.31 17.03 9.99
N VAL A 155 15.80 18.11 10.59
CA VAL A 155 14.71 18.03 11.59
C VAL A 155 13.46 17.44 10.97
N ASP A 156 13.07 17.92 9.78
CA ASP A 156 11.88 17.45 9.09
C ASP A 156 12.08 16.03 8.56
N ALA A 157 13.30 15.69 8.10
CA ALA A 157 13.65 14.32 7.73
C ALA A 157 13.48 13.35 8.92
N ALA A 158 13.98 13.74 10.10
CA ALA A 158 13.86 12.92 11.31
C ALA A 158 12.40 12.66 11.69
N LYS A 159 11.57 13.70 11.66
CA LYS A 159 10.12 13.56 11.93
C LYS A 159 9.42 12.63 10.95
N GLU A 160 9.75 12.71 9.67
CA GLU A 160 9.16 11.82 8.68
C GLU A 160 9.64 10.37 8.86
N TYR A 161 10.89 10.14 9.27
CA TYR A 161 11.32 8.79 9.62
C TYR A 161 10.57 8.23 10.85
N GLU A 162 10.31 9.05 11.87
CA GLU A 162 9.44 8.65 12.98
C GLU A 162 8.01 8.36 12.49
N ASN A 163 7.46 9.17 11.59
CA ASN A 163 6.16 8.92 10.97
C ASN A 163 6.14 7.58 10.22
N ALA A 164 7.20 7.24 9.50
CA ALA A 164 7.34 5.97 8.80
C ALA A 164 7.34 4.78 9.80
N ALA A 165 8.10 4.88 10.88
CA ALA A 165 8.13 3.86 11.94
C ALA A 165 6.77 3.67 12.64
N ASN A 166 5.96 4.72 12.70
CA ASN A 166 4.64 4.72 13.35
C ASN A 166 3.50 4.23 12.43
N VAL A 167 3.75 3.86 11.18
CA VAL A 167 2.69 3.37 10.27
C VAL A 167 2.08 2.06 10.77
N SER A 168 2.90 1.15 11.24
CA SER A 168 2.49 -0.11 11.88
C SER A 168 3.65 -0.69 12.69
N GLU A 169 3.36 -1.20 13.88
CA GLU A 169 4.34 -1.89 14.72
C GLU A 169 4.85 -3.20 14.10
N GLU A 170 4.10 -3.78 13.17
CA GLU A 170 4.44 -5.06 12.52
C GLU A 170 5.50 -4.92 11.41
N ILE A 171 5.90 -3.70 11.06
CA ILE A 171 6.90 -3.47 9.98
C ILE A 171 8.29 -3.81 10.50
N ALA A 172 8.89 -4.83 9.89
CA ALA A 172 10.16 -5.42 10.35
C ALA A 172 11.35 -4.44 10.31
N ILE A 173 11.28 -3.35 9.55
CA ILE A 173 12.38 -2.36 9.39
C ILE A 173 12.12 -1.05 10.15
N ASN A 174 11.21 -1.03 11.11
CA ASN A 174 10.94 0.16 11.92
C ASN A 174 12.17 0.60 12.73
N ASP A 175 13.01 -0.32 13.14
CA ASP A 175 14.29 -0.04 13.82
C ASP A 175 15.25 0.75 12.92
N GLU A 176 15.28 0.48 11.60
CA GLU A 176 16.04 1.27 10.62
C GLU A 176 15.47 2.69 10.48
N TYR A 177 14.14 2.82 10.48
CA TYR A 177 13.51 4.14 10.42
C TYR A 177 13.82 4.96 11.68
N LEU A 178 13.72 4.38 12.88
CA LEU A 178 14.08 5.06 14.12
C LEU A 178 15.56 5.42 14.17
N PHE A 179 16.45 4.54 13.72
CA PHE A 179 17.86 4.86 13.60
C PHE A 179 18.11 6.03 12.62
N SER A 180 17.41 6.03 11.48
CA SER A 180 17.51 7.12 10.50
C SER A 180 16.98 8.43 11.07
N ALA A 181 15.93 8.41 11.89
CA ALA A 181 15.44 9.56 12.62
C ALA A 181 16.50 10.10 13.60
N ALA A 182 17.07 9.22 14.45
CA ALA A 182 18.12 9.59 15.40
C ALA A 182 19.32 10.22 14.67
N ARG A 183 19.79 9.60 13.58
CA ARG A 183 20.89 10.14 12.78
C ARG A 183 20.59 11.54 12.25
N ASN A 184 19.38 11.79 11.76
CA ASN A 184 18.99 13.11 11.26
C ASN A 184 18.87 14.14 12.40
N TYR A 185 18.35 13.79 13.59
CA TYR A 185 18.40 14.67 14.75
C TYR A 185 19.84 15.01 15.16
N SER A 186 20.74 14.04 15.10
CA SER A 186 22.17 14.29 15.33
C SER A 186 22.77 15.31 14.34
N LEU A 187 22.47 15.15 13.05
CA LEU A 187 22.90 16.09 12.00
C LEU A 187 22.32 17.50 12.21
N ALA A 188 21.11 17.57 12.76
CA ALA A 188 20.46 18.83 13.15
C ALA A 188 21.00 19.41 14.45
N LYS A 189 21.85 18.70 15.19
CA LYS A 189 22.33 19.03 16.55
C LYS A 189 21.19 19.12 17.58
N ASP A 190 20.10 18.42 17.35
CA ASP A 190 18.95 18.30 18.25
C ASP A 190 19.17 17.14 19.23
N LYS A 191 19.92 17.44 20.31
CA LYS A 191 20.30 16.41 21.30
C LYS A 191 19.09 15.80 21.99
N GLU A 192 18.11 16.60 22.33
CA GLU A 192 16.92 16.15 23.06
C GLU A 192 16.18 15.05 22.28
N ASN A 193 15.87 15.32 21.02
CA ASN A 193 15.20 14.36 20.16
C ASN A 193 16.09 13.17 19.76
N PHE A 194 17.39 13.38 19.59
CA PHE A 194 18.33 12.27 19.40
C PHE A 194 18.30 11.29 20.58
N ASP A 195 18.40 11.80 21.81
CA ASP A 195 18.40 10.97 23.02
C ASP A 195 17.04 10.23 23.17
N ARG A 196 15.93 10.92 22.93
CA ARG A 196 14.58 10.36 22.98
C ARG A 196 14.39 9.21 21.99
N VAL A 197 14.72 9.41 20.71
CA VAL A 197 14.54 8.38 19.67
C VAL A 197 15.54 7.24 19.84
N SER A 198 16.76 7.52 20.30
CA SER A 198 17.74 6.50 20.61
C SER A 198 17.29 5.60 21.77
N ALA A 199 16.62 6.17 22.78
CA ALA A 199 16.02 5.40 23.87
C ALA A 199 14.86 4.53 23.35
N LEU A 200 14.00 5.07 22.49
CA LEU A 200 12.89 4.33 21.86
C LEU A 200 13.42 3.12 21.08
N LEU A 201 14.44 3.32 20.22
CA LEU A 201 15.08 2.24 19.47
C LEU A 201 15.64 1.15 20.40
N LYS A 202 16.31 1.52 21.49
CA LYS A 202 16.88 0.56 22.46
C LYS A 202 15.82 -0.23 23.21
N ASN A 203 14.70 0.42 23.55
CA ASN A 203 13.64 -0.20 24.36
C ASN A 203 12.75 -1.11 23.52
N ASP A 204 12.32 -0.66 22.33
CA ASP A 204 11.34 -1.37 21.52
C ASP A 204 12.00 -2.40 20.60
N TYR A 205 13.27 -2.18 20.23
CA TYR A 205 14.03 -3.06 19.33
C TYR A 205 15.38 -3.48 19.93
N PRO A 206 15.43 -4.13 21.10
CA PRO A 206 16.69 -4.41 21.83
C PRO A 206 17.66 -5.32 21.06
N MET A 207 17.20 -6.04 20.04
CA MET A 207 18.01 -6.91 19.18
C MET A 207 18.48 -6.21 17.90
N SER A 208 18.14 -4.94 17.70
CA SER A 208 18.53 -4.19 16.51
C SER A 208 20.04 -3.97 16.42
N THR A 209 20.61 -4.28 15.27
CA THR A 209 22.03 -4.02 14.97
C THR A 209 22.35 -2.53 14.87
N TYR A 210 21.34 -1.69 14.66
CA TYR A 210 21.51 -0.24 14.59
C TYR A 210 21.87 0.39 15.94
N ILE A 211 21.54 -0.25 17.05
CA ILE A 211 21.92 0.22 18.39
C ILE A 211 23.45 0.40 18.52
N MET A 212 24.23 -0.51 17.94
CA MET A 212 25.70 -0.43 17.97
C MET A 212 26.24 0.73 17.11
N GLN A 213 25.44 1.33 16.28
CA GLN A 213 25.84 2.46 15.43
C GLN A 213 25.53 3.82 16.08
N LEU A 214 24.61 3.89 17.06
CA LEU A 214 24.21 5.13 17.72
C LEU A 214 25.37 5.94 18.29
N PRO A 215 26.40 5.34 18.95
CA PRO A 215 27.51 6.11 19.52
C PRO A 215 28.28 6.98 18.50
N ARG A 216 28.22 6.65 17.23
CA ARG A 216 28.85 7.45 16.16
C ARG A 216 28.16 8.81 15.91
N TYR A 217 26.94 8.93 16.41
CA TYR A 217 26.05 10.07 16.19
C TYR A 217 25.73 10.83 17.49
N GLU A 218 26.36 10.46 18.63
CA GLU A 218 26.17 11.18 19.88
C GLU A 218 26.62 12.63 19.76
N ILE A 219 25.80 13.50 20.33
CA ILE A 219 26.01 14.96 20.34
C ILE A 219 26.65 15.29 21.67
N ASN A 220 27.94 15.76 21.64
CA ASN A 220 28.68 16.21 22.81
C ASN A 220 28.19 17.57 23.31
#